data_396b9a55e6e7592bb09c352ee3338076
#
_entry.id   396b9a55e6e7592bb09c352ee3338076
#
_cell.length_a   1.000
_cell.length_b   1.000
_cell.length_c   1.000
_cell.angle_alpha   90.00
_cell.angle_beta   90.00
_cell.angle_gamma   90.00
#
_symmetry.space_group_name_H-M   'P 1'
#
loop_
_entity.id
_entity.type
_entity.pdbx_description
1 polymer ?
#
loop_
_entity_poly.entity_id
_entity_poly.type
_entity_poly.pdbx_seq_one_letter_code
_entity_poly.pdbx_strand_id
1 'polypeptide(L)'
;NSESTTGSGLVRVCEDPIDWSKPPGFANYQNPLLHFKLRGTPPLLVQTENAPIIGVEAFLHFEDNEGLSLLWYTPLQEDSEDLEDLRRTALSDLVTRVEYVYWDERFEKWESETEPKEGEGDDQFILPRFIKLTFEYESVTKERTLTIPVTSRKAFIF
;
A
#
# COMPACT_ATOMS: atom_id res chain seq x y z
N ASN A 1 -2.75 -50.05 8.25
CA ASN A 1 -3.40 -49.10 7.41
C ASN A 1 -3.31 -47.70 8.02
N SER A 2 -2.11 -47.17 8.02
CA SER A 2 -1.89 -45.80 8.37
C SER A 2 -1.85 -44.95 7.09
N GLU A 3 -2.97 -44.38 6.77
CA GLU A 3 -2.98 -43.35 5.78
C GLU A 3 -2.39 -42.09 6.42
N SER A 4 -1.12 -41.88 6.15
CA SER A 4 -0.52 -40.58 6.39
C SER A 4 -1.10 -39.61 5.40
N THR A 5 -2.20 -39.02 5.74
CA THR A 5 -2.65 -37.81 5.08
C THR A 5 -1.63 -36.74 5.41
N THR A 6 -0.60 -36.66 4.61
CA THR A 6 0.21 -35.45 4.53
C THR A 6 -0.71 -34.36 3.97
N GLY A 7 -1.57 -33.83 4.82
CA GLY A 7 -2.15 -32.57 4.55
C GLY A 7 -0.98 -31.59 4.45
N SER A 8 -0.53 -31.31 3.23
CA SER A 8 0.21 -30.12 2.96
C SER A 8 -0.73 -29.00 3.38
N GLY A 9 -0.65 -28.64 4.66
CA GLY A 9 -1.24 -27.42 5.13
C GLY A 9 -0.59 -26.35 4.28
N LEU A 10 -1.28 -25.93 3.24
CA LEU A 10 -1.06 -24.65 2.64
C LEU A 10 -1.17 -23.70 3.81
N VAL A 11 -0.02 -23.42 4.43
CA VAL A 11 0.15 -22.24 5.23
C VAL A 11 -0.23 -21.14 4.25
N ARG A 12 -1.48 -20.73 4.26
CA ARG A 12 -1.86 -19.47 3.69
C ARG A 12 -0.99 -18.48 4.42
N VAL A 13 0.12 -18.14 3.81
CA VAL A 13 0.83 -16.92 4.16
C VAL A 13 -0.25 -15.89 3.96
N CYS A 14 -0.86 -15.43 5.05
CA CYS A 14 -1.67 -14.25 5.02
C CYS A 14 -0.67 -13.17 4.62
N GLU A 15 -0.58 -12.93 3.32
CA GLU A 15 0.09 -11.76 2.82
C GLU A 15 -0.57 -10.60 3.54
N ASP A 16 0.22 -9.82 4.19
CA ASP A 16 -0.29 -8.65 4.90
C ASP A 16 -1.08 -7.82 3.88
N PRO A 17 -2.29 -7.38 4.22
CA PRO A 17 -3.15 -6.67 3.28
C PRO A 17 -2.54 -5.35 2.80
N ILE A 18 -1.54 -4.86 3.53
CA ILE A 18 -0.79 -3.65 3.24
C ILE A 18 0.68 -3.94 3.49
N ASP A 19 1.52 -3.61 2.54
CA ASP A 19 2.97 -3.72 2.65
C ASP A 19 3.69 -2.59 1.88
N TRP A 20 5.01 -2.56 1.98
CA TRP A 20 5.85 -1.74 1.16
C TRP A 20 6.32 -2.54 -0.05
N SER A 21 6.04 -2.05 -1.24
CA SER A 21 6.46 -2.70 -2.47
C SER A 21 6.74 -1.70 -3.59
N LYS A 22 7.60 -2.09 -4.51
CA LYS A 22 7.83 -1.30 -5.73
C LYS A 22 6.91 -1.81 -6.82
N PRO A 23 6.19 -0.92 -7.52
CA PRO A 23 5.38 -1.33 -8.66
C PRO A 23 6.25 -2.03 -9.72
N PRO A 24 5.72 -3.01 -10.44
CA PRO A 24 6.42 -3.62 -11.56
C PRO A 24 6.92 -2.54 -12.51
N GLY A 25 8.19 -2.60 -12.87
CA GLY A 25 8.86 -1.68 -13.78
C GLY A 25 9.32 -0.35 -13.24
N PHE A 26 9.02 -0.08 -12.03
CA PHE A 26 9.53 1.11 -11.35
C PHE A 26 10.79 0.79 -10.52
N ALA A 27 11.67 -0.02 -11.04
CA ALA A 27 12.94 -0.34 -10.39
C ALA A 27 13.81 0.91 -10.11
N ASN A 28 13.55 1.99 -10.83
CA ASN A 28 14.25 3.26 -10.67
C ASN A 28 13.74 4.10 -9.47
N TYR A 29 12.62 3.73 -8.86
CA TYR A 29 12.19 4.37 -7.63
C TYR A 29 13.13 3.97 -6.50
N GLN A 30 13.68 4.96 -5.83
CA GLN A 30 14.54 4.72 -4.67
C GLN A 30 13.74 4.09 -3.52
N ASN A 31 12.53 4.60 -3.30
CA ASN A 31 11.66 4.20 -2.22
C ASN A 31 10.50 3.33 -2.70
N PRO A 32 10.09 2.32 -1.91
CA PRO A 32 8.87 1.59 -2.17
C PRO A 32 7.63 2.46 -1.94
N LEU A 33 6.52 2.03 -2.49
CA LEU A 33 5.20 2.62 -2.25
C LEU A 33 4.37 1.73 -1.33
N LEU A 34 3.40 2.31 -0.65
CA LEU A 34 2.40 1.53 0.06
C LEU A 34 1.55 0.76 -0.94
N HIS A 35 1.59 -0.53 -0.81
CA HIS A 35 0.91 -1.50 -1.65
C HIS A 35 -0.24 -2.14 -0.88
N PHE A 36 -1.39 -2.29 -1.54
CA PHE A 36 -2.53 -3.01 -0.99
C PHE A 36 -3.27 -3.79 -2.05
N LYS A 37 -3.79 -4.93 -1.61
CA LYS A 37 -4.65 -5.80 -2.42
C LYS A 37 -6.10 -5.48 -2.16
N LEU A 38 -6.80 -5.11 -3.21
CA LEU A 38 -8.24 -4.89 -3.16
C LEU A 38 -8.95 -6.17 -3.61
N ARG A 39 -9.81 -6.71 -2.77
CA ARG A 39 -10.55 -7.96 -3.07
C ARG A 39 -11.64 -7.76 -4.12
N GLY A 40 -12.03 -6.55 -4.34
CA GLY A 40 -12.99 -6.15 -5.36
C GLY A 40 -12.53 -4.87 -6.02
N THR A 41 -13.15 -4.52 -7.13
CA THR A 41 -12.86 -3.25 -7.79
C THR A 41 -13.74 -2.18 -7.19
N PRO A 42 -13.17 -1.18 -6.51
CA PRO A 42 -13.93 -0.03 -6.12
C PRO A 42 -14.54 0.65 -7.36
N PRO A 43 -15.73 1.22 -7.26
CA PRO A 43 -16.36 1.93 -8.39
C PRO A 43 -15.46 2.98 -9.03
N LEU A 44 -14.58 3.57 -8.24
CA LEU A 44 -13.60 4.56 -8.68
C LEU A 44 -12.61 4.02 -9.74
N LEU A 45 -12.32 2.72 -9.72
CA LEU A 45 -11.34 2.09 -10.61
C LEU A 45 -11.97 1.40 -11.82
N VAL A 46 -13.28 1.32 -11.89
CA VAL A 46 -13.98 0.68 -13.01
C VAL A 46 -13.94 1.59 -14.24
N GLN A 47 -13.20 1.21 -15.22
CA GLN A 47 -13.13 1.91 -16.51
C GLN A 47 -13.82 1.16 -17.66
N THR A 48 -14.23 -0.08 -17.47
CA THR A 48 -14.88 -0.90 -18.51
C THR A 48 -16.11 -1.61 -17.96
N GLU A 49 -17.21 -1.48 -18.68
CA GLU A 49 -18.54 -1.89 -18.23
C GLU A 49 -18.74 -3.41 -18.05
N ASN A 50 -17.83 -4.28 -18.47
CA ASN A 50 -18.15 -5.71 -18.59
C ASN A 50 -17.07 -6.70 -18.12
N ALA A 51 -16.01 -6.27 -17.44
CA ALA A 51 -15.01 -7.21 -16.96
C ALA A 51 -15.11 -7.41 -15.44
N PRO A 52 -15.38 -8.63 -14.95
CA PRO A 52 -15.21 -8.91 -13.54
C PRO A 52 -13.73 -8.81 -13.21
N ILE A 53 -13.34 -7.74 -12.54
CA ILE A 53 -11.98 -7.57 -12.08
C ILE A 53 -11.84 -8.31 -10.76
N ILE A 54 -11.12 -9.42 -10.78
CA ILE A 54 -10.83 -10.23 -9.59
C ILE A 54 -9.47 -9.82 -9.06
N GLY A 55 -9.50 -9.07 -7.98
CA GLY A 55 -8.30 -8.58 -7.33
C GLY A 55 -7.66 -7.40 -8.08
N VAL A 56 -7.21 -6.43 -7.32
CA VAL A 56 -6.47 -5.28 -7.83
C VAL A 56 -5.27 -5.06 -6.93
N GLU A 57 -4.09 -5.01 -7.53
CA GLU A 57 -2.89 -4.57 -6.85
C GLU A 57 -2.77 -3.06 -7.00
N ALA A 58 -2.76 -2.33 -5.90
CA ALA A 58 -2.77 -0.88 -5.90
C ALA A 58 -1.61 -0.31 -5.06
N PHE A 59 -1.05 0.78 -5.52
CA PHE A 59 0.04 1.50 -4.89
C PHE A 59 -0.35 2.95 -4.65
N LEU A 60 -0.11 3.44 -3.45
CA LEU A 60 -0.34 4.84 -3.14
C LEU A 60 0.84 5.67 -3.65
N HIS A 61 0.57 6.61 -4.53
CA HIS A 61 1.57 7.46 -5.16
C HIS A 61 1.28 8.94 -4.91
N PHE A 62 2.29 9.66 -4.48
CA PHE A 62 2.22 11.10 -4.26
C PHE A 62 3.34 11.80 -5.03
N GLU A 63 2.99 12.86 -5.74
CA GLU A 63 3.93 13.77 -6.38
C GLU A 63 3.59 15.22 -6.02
N ASP A 64 4.63 15.99 -5.77
CA ASP A 64 4.48 17.44 -5.60
C ASP A 64 3.83 18.06 -6.84
N ASN A 65 2.86 18.91 -6.65
CA ASN A 65 2.06 19.57 -7.67
C ASN A 65 1.04 18.71 -8.44
N GLU A 66 1.08 17.39 -8.31
CA GLU A 66 0.09 16.50 -8.93
C GLU A 66 -0.88 15.91 -7.90
N GLY A 67 -0.45 15.84 -6.65
CA GLY A 67 -1.25 15.33 -5.54
C GLY A 67 -1.18 13.82 -5.37
N LEU A 68 -2.24 13.25 -4.83
CA LEU A 68 -2.35 11.85 -4.48
C LEU A 68 -3.06 11.07 -5.58
N SER A 69 -2.48 9.93 -5.96
CA SER A 69 -3.03 9.01 -6.94
C SER A 69 -2.83 7.55 -6.54
N LEU A 70 -3.58 6.66 -7.17
CA LEU A 70 -3.35 5.23 -7.13
C LEU A 70 -2.74 4.78 -8.46
N LEU A 71 -1.65 4.06 -8.38
CA LEU A 71 -1.15 3.23 -9.46
C LEU A 71 -1.70 1.83 -9.24
N TRP A 72 -2.27 1.21 -10.25
CA TRP A 72 -2.88 -0.09 -10.08
C TRP A 72 -2.82 -0.97 -11.32
N TYR A 73 -2.86 -2.27 -11.12
CA TYR A 73 -2.95 -3.26 -12.16
C TYR A 73 -3.79 -4.47 -11.70
N THR A 74 -4.22 -5.26 -12.65
CA THR A 74 -4.93 -6.50 -12.38
C THR A 74 -4.03 -7.70 -12.65
N PRO A 75 -4.30 -8.89 -12.07
CA PRO A 75 -3.51 -10.09 -12.34
C PRO A 75 -3.43 -10.48 -13.81
N LEU A 76 -4.42 -10.10 -14.61
CA LEU A 76 -4.42 -10.35 -16.07
C LEU A 76 -3.40 -9.49 -16.83
N GLN A 77 -2.87 -8.45 -16.19
CA GLN A 77 -1.86 -7.56 -16.74
C GLN A 77 -0.44 -7.91 -16.27
N GLU A 78 -0.33 -8.83 -15.32
CA GLU A 78 0.96 -9.28 -14.78
C GLU A 78 1.86 -9.95 -15.84
N ASP A 79 1.24 -10.54 -16.88
CA ASP A 79 1.93 -11.17 -18.00
C ASP A 79 2.33 -10.19 -19.10
N SER A 80 1.97 -8.91 -19.00
CA SER A 80 2.40 -7.94 -19.98
C SER A 80 3.82 -7.45 -19.65
N GLU A 81 4.72 -7.67 -20.56
CA GLU A 81 6.13 -7.25 -20.43
C GLU A 81 6.30 -5.72 -20.50
N ASP A 82 5.24 -5.01 -20.86
CA ASP A 82 5.24 -3.57 -21.03
C ASP A 82 4.75 -2.87 -19.76
N LEU A 83 5.67 -2.24 -19.10
CA LEU A 83 5.51 -1.52 -17.85
C LEU A 83 4.72 -0.20 -17.96
N GLU A 84 4.33 0.16 -19.17
CA GLU A 84 3.45 1.30 -19.42
C GLU A 84 1.97 1.00 -19.05
N ASP A 85 1.68 -0.23 -18.61
CA ASP A 85 0.31 -0.69 -18.35
C ASP A 85 -0.20 -0.44 -16.93
N LEU A 86 0.60 0.16 -16.05
CA LEU A 86 0.06 0.62 -14.78
C LEU A 86 -0.94 1.75 -15.00
N ARG A 87 -2.17 1.47 -14.59
CA ARG A 87 -3.22 2.48 -14.62
C ARG A 87 -3.02 3.46 -13.48
N ARG A 88 -3.33 4.72 -13.74
CA ARG A 88 -3.29 5.77 -12.74
C ARG A 88 -4.67 6.36 -12.54
N THR A 89 -5.12 6.37 -11.30
CA THR A 89 -6.36 7.04 -10.90
C THR A 89 -6.03 8.15 -9.93
N ALA A 90 -6.31 9.38 -10.31
CA ALA A 90 -6.14 10.53 -9.44
C ALA A 90 -7.16 10.46 -8.29
N LEU A 91 -6.67 10.57 -7.05
CA LEU A 91 -7.51 10.62 -5.86
C LEU A 91 -7.81 12.06 -5.45
N SER A 92 -6.79 12.88 -5.37
CA SER A 92 -6.93 14.30 -5.03
C SER A 92 -5.69 15.09 -5.42
N ASP A 93 -5.90 16.16 -6.17
CA ASP A 93 -4.88 17.17 -6.48
C ASP A 93 -4.66 18.17 -5.34
N LEU A 94 -5.53 18.14 -4.32
CA LEU A 94 -5.44 19.02 -3.16
C LEU A 94 -4.45 18.54 -2.10
N VAL A 95 -3.98 17.30 -2.20
CA VAL A 95 -2.98 16.77 -1.27
C VAL A 95 -1.62 17.37 -1.59
N THR A 96 -1.07 18.07 -0.62
CA THR A 96 0.22 18.76 -0.76
C THR A 96 1.34 18.06 0.02
N ARG A 97 0.97 17.16 0.94
CA ARG A 97 1.93 16.44 1.75
C ARG A 97 1.38 15.09 2.23
N VAL A 98 2.22 14.09 2.19
CA VAL A 98 1.96 12.76 2.77
C VAL A 98 3.05 12.47 3.79
N GLU A 99 2.63 12.14 5.00
CA GLU A 99 3.53 11.78 6.09
C GLU A 99 3.17 10.40 6.62
N TYR A 100 4.19 9.64 6.96
CA TYR A 100 4.08 8.33 7.58
C TYR A 100 4.38 8.47 9.07
N VAL A 101 3.46 8.07 9.92
CA VAL A 101 3.56 8.26 11.36
C VAL A 101 3.90 6.94 12.03
N TYR A 102 5.02 6.92 12.74
CA TYR A 102 5.57 5.78 13.45
C TYR A 102 5.55 6.02 14.95
N TRP A 103 5.40 4.93 15.71
CA TRP A 103 5.63 4.98 17.14
C TRP A 103 7.08 4.64 17.45
N ASP A 104 7.79 5.54 18.09
CA ASP A 104 9.13 5.29 18.59
C ASP A 104 9.05 4.79 20.03
N GLU A 105 9.28 3.49 20.22
CA GLU A 105 9.26 2.86 21.54
C GLU A 105 10.38 3.35 22.46
N ARG A 106 11.48 3.75 21.88
CA ARG A 106 12.67 4.19 22.61
C ARG A 106 12.46 5.52 23.31
N PHE A 107 11.78 6.44 22.65
CA PHE A 107 11.48 7.77 23.15
C PHE A 107 10.02 7.96 23.57
N GLU A 108 9.20 6.91 23.42
CA GLU A 108 7.77 6.91 23.72
C GLU A 108 7.03 8.09 23.08
N LYS A 109 7.30 8.32 21.79
CA LYS A 109 6.71 9.43 21.03
C LYS A 109 6.35 9.02 19.61
N TRP A 110 5.47 9.79 19.02
CA TRP A 110 5.15 9.68 17.60
C TRP A 110 6.16 10.45 16.76
N GLU A 111 6.62 9.80 15.70
CA GLU A 111 7.50 10.39 14.67
C GLU A 111 6.78 10.41 13.34
N SER A 112 6.92 11.53 12.61
CA SER A 112 6.39 11.71 11.26
C SER A 112 7.54 11.80 10.27
N GLU A 113 7.48 10.97 9.24
CA GLU A 113 8.46 10.93 8.17
C GLU A 113 7.78 11.11 6.82
N THR A 114 8.42 11.79 5.89
CA THR A 114 7.93 11.94 4.51
C THR A 114 8.35 10.81 3.61
N GLU A 115 9.29 10.00 4.06
CA GLU A 115 9.82 8.84 3.35
C GLU A 115 9.60 7.56 4.16
N PRO A 116 9.60 6.39 3.50
CA PRO A 116 9.52 5.12 4.20
C PRO A 116 10.71 4.93 5.15
N LYS A 117 10.42 4.46 6.36
CA LYS A 117 11.47 4.19 7.35
C LYS A 117 12.05 2.80 7.13
N GLU A 118 13.38 2.75 7.00
CA GLU A 118 14.11 1.50 6.85
C GLU A 118 14.06 0.64 8.13
N GLY A 119 13.93 -0.67 7.94
CA GLY A 119 14.02 -1.65 9.00
C GLY A 119 15.45 -2.17 9.22
N GLU A 120 15.58 -3.25 10.00
CA GLU A 120 16.89 -3.83 10.35
C GLU A 120 17.53 -4.66 9.22
N GLY A 121 16.77 -5.08 8.22
CA GLY A 121 17.24 -5.87 7.09
C GLY A 121 17.45 -5.04 5.83
N ASP A 122 18.23 -5.57 4.91
CA ASP A 122 18.40 -4.96 3.59
C ASP A 122 17.05 -4.95 2.86
N ASP A 123 16.71 -3.81 2.27
CA ASP A 123 15.43 -3.59 1.56
C ASP A 123 14.16 -3.85 2.41
N GLN A 124 14.28 -3.81 3.72
CA GLN A 124 13.13 -3.90 4.62
C GLN A 124 12.69 -2.52 5.09
N PHE A 125 11.38 -2.29 5.02
CA PHE A 125 10.77 -1.06 5.46
C PHE A 125 9.71 -1.32 6.52
N ILE A 126 9.60 -0.43 7.49
CA ILE A 126 8.65 -0.54 8.58
C ILE A 126 7.32 0.08 8.15
N LEU A 127 6.21 -0.65 8.36
CA LEU A 127 4.89 -0.10 8.14
C LEU A 127 4.57 0.98 9.17
N PRO A 128 4.09 2.15 8.73
CA PRO A 128 3.63 3.18 9.66
C PRO A 128 2.33 2.76 10.34
N ARG A 129 2.05 3.36 11.47
CA ARG A 129 0.75 3.20 12.16
C ARG A 129 -0.35 4.03 11.52
N PHE A 130 0.02 5.20 11.04
CA PHE A 130 -0.89 6.15 10.41
C PHE A 130 -0.26 6.75 9.16
N ILE A 131 -1.12 7.13 8.23
CA ILE A 131 -0.76 8.03 7.13
C ILE A 131 -1.47 9.35 7.39
N LYS A 132 -0.73 10.43 7.37
CA LYS A 132 -1.27 11.77 7.52
C LYS A 132 -1.22 12.48 6.18
N LEU A 133 -2.38 12.90 5.72
CA LEU A 133 -2.56 13.65 4.48
C LEU A 133 -2.84 15.11 4.80
N THR A 134 -2.10 15.99 4.18
CA THR A 134 -2.33 17.43 4.27
C THR A 134 -2.96 17.92 2.97
N PHE A 135 -4.10 18.55 3.09
CA PHE A 135 -4.87 19.13 1.98
C PHE A 135 -4.80 20.66 2.06
N GLU A 136 -4.56 21.28 0.93
CA GLU A 136 -4.59 22.75 0.81
C GLU A 136 -5.54 23.17 -0.29
N TYR A 137 -6.41 24.12 0.05
CA TYR A 137 -7.32 24.74 -0.89
C TYR A 137 -7.56 26.21 -0.49
N GLU A 138 -7.28 27.13 -1.38
CA GLU A 138 -7.51 28.58 -1.18
C GLU A 138 -7.09 29.10 0.22
N SER A 139 -5.87 28.84 0.64
CA SER A 139 -5.33 29.25 1.96
C SER A 139 -5.91 28.49 3.17
N VAL A 140 -6.74 27.49 2.95
CA VAL A 140 -7.23 26.59 4.01
C VAL A 140 -6.44 25.31 3.98
N THR A 141 -5.84 24.97 5.11
CA THR A 141 -5.10 23.72 5.31
C THR A 141 -5.90 22.77 6.19
N LYS A 142 -6.10 21.54 5.75
CA LYS A 142 -6.73 20.47 6.54
C LYS A 142 -5.89 19.23 6.54
N GLU A 143 -5.88 18.55 7.68
CA GLU A 143 -5.19 17.27 7.84
C GLU A 143 -6.18 16.12 8.02
N ARG A 144 -5.87 14.98 7.44
CA ARG A 144 -6.59 13.72 7.63
C ARG A 144 -5.59 12.63 7.99
N THR A 145 -5.95 11.84 8.98
CA THR A 145 -5.15 10.70 9.41
C THR A 145 -5.88 9.41 9.08
N LEU A 146 -5.21 8.54 8.38
CA LEU A 146 -5.69 7.20 8.02
C LEU A 146 -4.93 6.17 8.86
N THR A 147 -5.67 5.29 9.52
CA THR A 147 -5.08 4.20 10.29
C THR A 147 -4.73 3.05 9.36
N ILE A 148 -3.49 2.58 9.44
CA ILE A 148 -3.08 1.35 8.77
C ILE A 148 -3.45 0.18 9.68
N PRO A 149 -4.31 -0.76 9.22
CA PRO A 149 -4.63 -1.93 9.99
C PRO A 149 -3.39 -2.81 10.13
N VAL A 150 -2.91 -2.94 11.35
CA VAL A 150 -1.86 -3.91 11.68
C VAL A 150 -2.55 -5.23 11.89
N THR A 151 -2.29 -6.21 11.04
CA THR A 151 -2.62 -7.59 11.34
C THR A 151 -1.79 -8.01 12.55
N SER A 152 -2.40 -7.96 13.72
CA SER A 152 -1.70 -8.32 14.92
C SER A 152 -1.51 -9.84 14.97
N ARG A 153 -0.42 -10.30 14.41
CA ARG A 153 0.06 -11.67 14.65
C ARG A 153 0.41 -11.90 16.11
N LYS A 154 0.46 -10.85 16.92
CA LYS A 154 0.76 -10.91 18.35
C LYS A 154 -0.46 -11.07 19.25
N ALA A 155 -1.68 -11.01 18.72
CA ALA A 155 -2.88 -11.02 19.55
C ALA A 155 -3.27 -12.39 20.10
N PHE A 156 -2.57 -13.45 19.75
CA PHE A 156 -2.89 -14.82 20.16
C PHE A 156 -1.74 -15.57 20.86
N ILE A 157 -0.78 -14.86 21.41
CA ILE A 157 0.18 -15.47 22.31
C ILE A 157 -0.30 -15.20 23.74
N PHE A 158 -1.13 -16.09 24.18
CA PHE A 158 -1.36 -16.25 25.61
C PHE A 158 -0.47 -17.35 26.15
#